data_555b7b836c5a5569621381d81bc8871a
#
_entry.id   555b7b836c5a5569621381d81bc8871a
#
_cell.length_a   1.000
_cell.length_b   1.000
_cell.length_c   1.000
_cell.angle_alpha   90.00
_cell.angle_beta   90.00
_cell.angle_gamma   90.00
#
_symmetry.space_group_name_H-M   'P 1'
#
loop_
_entity.id
_entity.type
_entity.pdbx_description
1 polymer ?
#
loop_
_entity_poly.entity_id
_entity_poly.type
_entity_poly.pdbx_seq_one_letter_code
_entity_poly.pdbx_strand_id
1 'polypeptide(L)'
;MAGTLPHAVFVETGVDAAGRAMAFAGELPGCAAVGDDPASAVAAVPARVTDFVGWLRAHGESLAEPVGNWYEVERAAAGERADGGRGRASFSLDELPPSADEFATWLGWAELAREELAAALDVQPTAAERLAWLAAQDAALASELGTPGPSDEAAAGLDRIYAARDALTTALFRAGPGGAGVRRALRLAIADDLRAVELISAR
;
A
#
# COMPACT_ATOMS: atom_id res chain seq x y z
N MET A 1 12.53 -20.10 -27.68
CA MET A 1 11.66 -18.99 -27.23
C MET A 1 11.65 -19.05 -25.72
N ALA A 2 12.24 -18.10 -25.01
CA ALA A 2 12.09 -17.98 -23.56
C ALA A 2 10.63 -17.63 -23.32
N GLY A 3 9.87 -18.53 -22.69
CA GLY A 3 8.49 -18.25 -22.30
C GLY A 3 8.51 -17.15 -21.26
N THR A 4 7.81 -16.07 -21.53
CA THR A 4 7.57 -15.00 -20.56
C THR A 4 6.78 -15.59 -19.40
N LEU A 5 7.34 -15.57 -18.20
CA LEU A 5 6.62 -16.05 -17.02
C LEU A 5 5.41 -15.17 -16.76
N PRO A 6 4.26 -15.74 -16.41
CA PRO A 6 3.10 -14.95 -16.03
C PRO A 6 3.34 -14.27 -14.68
N HIS A 7 2.92 -13.01 -14.56
CA HIS A 7 2.98 -12.25 -13.32
C HIS A 7 1.61 -12.26 -12.62
N ALA A 8 1.62 -12.44 -11.31
CA ALA A 8 0.42 -12.55 -10.50
C ALA A 8 -0.17 -11.17 -10.18
N VAL A 9 -1.49 -11.04 -10.33
CA VAL A 9 -2.28 -9.87 -9.93
C VAL A 9 -3.30 -10.28 -8.89
N PHE A 10 -3.38 -9.51 -7.81
CA PHE A 10 -4.34 -9.67 -6.71
C PHE A 10 -5.30 -8.50 -6.73
N VAL A 11 -6.60 -8.77 -6.77
CA VAL A 11 -7.63 -7.76 -6.99
C VAL A 11 -8.49 -7.56 -5.75
N GLU A 12 -8.49 -6.35 -5.21
CA GLU A 12 -9.39 -5.91 -4.16
C GLU A 12 -10.58 -5.18 -4.78
N THR A 13 -11.81 -5.55 -4.41
CA THR A 13 -13.04 -4.91 -4.88
C THR A 13 -13.70 -4.09 -3.78
N GLY A 14 -14.40 -3.03 -4.17
CA GLY A 14 -15.12 -2.18 -3.21
C GLY A 14 -14.18 -1.31 -2.36
N VAL A 15 -13.07 -0.86 -2.93
CA VAL A 15 -12.05 -0.09 -2.21
C VAL A 15 -12.49 1.30 -1.76
N ASP A 16 -13.60 1.80 -2.30
CA ASP A 16 -14.19 3.08 -1.94
C ASP A 16 -15.73 3.10 -2.09
N ALA A 17 -16.33 4.25 -1.81
CA ALA A 17 -17.78 4.43 -1.87
C ALA A 17 -18.34 4.29 -3.30
N ALA A 18 -17.52 4.49 -4.34
CA ALA A 18 -17.88 4.28 -5.74
C ALA A 18 -17.84 2.80 -6.13
N GLY A 19 -17.33 1.91 -5.26
CA GLY A 19 -17.22 0.48 -5.52
C GLY A 19 -16.06 0.11 -6.45
N ARG A 20 -15.08 1.00 -6.62
CA ARG A 20 -13.93 0.75 -7.50
C ARG A 20 -13.11 -0.46 -7.04
N ALA A 21 -12.27 -0.94 -7.95
CA ALA A 21 -11.33 -2.01 -7.69
C ALA A 21 -9.89 -1.49 -7.67
N MET A 22 -9.02 -2.22 -6.97
CA MET A 22 -7.57 -2.01 -6.95
C MET A 22 -6.86 -3.32 -7.24
N ALA A 23 -5.94 -3.30 -8.19
CA ALA A 23 -5.16 -4.45 -8.61
C ALA A 23 -3.70 -4.28 -8.19
N PHE A 24 -3.17 -5.24 -7.46
CA PHE A 24 -1.80 -5.24 -6.93
C PHE A 24 -0.91 -6.19 -7.74
N ALA A 25 0.27 -5.73 -8.12
CA ALA A 25 1.31 -6.59 -8.67
C ALA A 25 1.94 -7.42 -7.53
N GLY A 26 1.84 -8.75 -7.61
CA GLY A 26 2.26 -9.64 -6.51
C GLY A 26 3.76 -9.58 -6.19
N GLU A 27 4.59 -9.30 -7.20
CA GLU A 27 6.04 -9.24 -7.07
C GLU A 27 6.57 -7.86 -6.62
N LEU A 28 5.70 -6.84 -6.67
CA LEU A 28 6.04 -5.45 -6.36
C LEU A 28 5.09 -4.90 -5.29
N PRO A 29 5.33 -5.18 -4.01
CA PRO A 29 4.46 -4.70 -2.94
C PRO A 29 4.34 -3.17 -2.98
N GLY A 30 3.11 -2.70 -2.93
CA GLY A 30 2.78 -1.28 -3.08
C GLY A 30 2.50 -0.83 -4.52
N CYS A 31 2.90 -1.60 -5.53
CA CYS A 31 2.51 -1.32 -6.91
C CYS A 31 1.03 -1.69 -7.11
N ALA A 32 0.17 -0.69 -7.18
CA ALA A 32 -1.27 -0.86 -7.27
C ALA A 32 -1.88 0.06 -8.34
N ALA A 33 -2.77 -0.51 -9.15
CA ALA A 33 -3.57 0.21 -10.14
C ALA A 33 -5.04 0.27 -9.70
N VAL A 34 -5.69 1.41 -9.89
CA VAL A 34 -7.12 1.60 -9.58
C VAL A 34 -7.92 1.61 -10.88
N GLY A 35 -9.07 0.95 -10.87
CA GLY A 35 -10.01 0.94 -11.99
C GLY A 35 -11.46 1.01 -11.50
N ASP A 36 -12.38 1.37 -12.39
CA ASP A 36 -13.82 1.42 -12.09
C ASP A 36 -14.39 0.03 -11.79
N ASP A 37 -13.75 -1.00 -12.33
CA ASP A 37 -14.07 -2.41 -12.11
C ASP A 37 -12.78 -3.27 -12.05
N PRO A 38 -12.87 -4.56 -11.67
CA PRO A 38 -11.72 -5.46 -11.63
C PRO A 38 -10.95 -5.57 -12.94
N ALA A 39 -11.64 -5.61 -14.08
CA ALA A 39 -11.00 -5.80 -15.38
C ALA A 39 -10.18 -4.57 -15.78
N SER A 40 -10.73 -3.37 -15.56
CA SER A 40 -10.02 -2.10 -15.82
C SER A 40 -8.83 -1.91 -14.87
N ALA A 41 -8.95 -2.32 -13.59
CA ALA A 41 -7.85 -2.28 -12.66
C ALA A 41 -6.69 -3.21 -13.09
N VAL A 42 -7.00 -4.46 -13.49
CA VAL A 42 -5.98 -5.41 -14.00
C VAL A 42 -5.34 -4.90 -15.29
N ALA A 43 -6.14 -4.35 -16.22
CA ALA A 43 -5.61 -3.80 -17.47
C ALA A 43 -4.66 -2.62 -17.28
N ALA A 44 -4.78 -1.88 -16.16
CA ALA A 44 -3.91 -0.76 -15.84
C ALA A 44 -2.58 -1.18 -15.16
N VAL A 45 -2.46 -2.43 -14.68
CA VAL A 45 -1.26 -2.91 -13.96
C VAL A 45 0.03 -2.74 -14.75
N PRO A 46 0.13 -3.10 -16.06
CA PRO A 46 1.39 -2.96 -16.80
C PRO A 46 1.93 -1.52 -16.82
N ALA A 47 1.07 -0.54 -17.06
CA ALA A 47 1.47 0.87 -17.04
C ALA A 47 1.92 1.29 -15.62
N ARG A 48 1.16 0.88 -14.60
CA ARG A 48 1.49 1.18 -13.21
C ARG A 48 2.82 0.57 -12.78
N VAL A 49 3.15 -0.63 -13.25
CA VAL A 49 4.47 -1.27 -13.00
C VAL A 49 5.60 -0.45 -13.60
N THR A 50 5.45 0.04 -14.82
CA THR A 50 6.45 0.91 -15.46
C THR A 50 6.67 2.19 -14.64
N ASP A 51 5.59 2.84 -14.20
CA ASP A 51 5.65 4.05 -13.36
C ASP A 51 6.31 3.77 -12.00
N PHE A 52 5.91 2.68 -11.34
CA PHE A 52 6.43 2.28 -10.03
C PHE A 52 7.92 1.93 -10.08
N VAL A 53 8.36 1.16 -11.08
CA VAL A 53 9.78 0.85 -11.29
C VAL A 53 10.57 2.11 -11.64
N GLY A 54 9.99 3.01 -12.43
CA GLY A 54 10.57 4.32 -12.73
C GLY A 54 10.77 5.16 -11.45
N TRP A 55 9.75 5.18 -10.58
CA TRP A 55 9.81 5.84 -9.29
C TRP A 55 10.92 5.25 -8.39
N LEU A 56 10.99 3.93 -8.25
CA LEU A 56 12.06 3.26 -7.48
C LEU A 56 13.45 3.60 -8.01
N ARG A 57 13.64 3.59 -9.33
CA ARG A 57 14.92 3.96 -9.96
C ARG A 57 15.30 5.42 -9.70
N ALA A 58 14.34 6.33 -9.69
CA ALA A 58 14.59 7.73 -9.35
C ALA A 58 15.10 7.91 -7.91
N HIS A 59 14.77 6.96 -7.02
CA HIS A 59 15.26 6.89 -5.64
C HIS A 59 16.50 6.01 -5.46
N GLY A 60 17.15 5.61 -6.56
CA GLY A 60 18.42 4.89 -6.52
C GLY A 60 18.29 3.37 -6.46
N GLU A 61 17.09 2.82 -6.51
CA GLU A 61 16.86 1.38 -6.56
C GLU A 61 17.24 0.78 -7.91
N SER A 62 17.93 -0.35 -7.87
CA SER A 62 18.30 -1.09 -9.09
C SER A 62 17.35 -2.26 -9.30
N LEU A 63 16.23 -2.01 -9.96
CA LEU A 63 15.21 -3.03 -10.23
C LEU A 63 15.00 -3.21 -11.73
N ALA A 64 15.00 -4.48 -12.17
CA ALA A 64 14.57 -4.82 -13.53
C ALA A 64 13.04 -4.72 -13.62
N GLU A 65 12.54 -4.09 -14.68
CA GLU A 65 11.11 -4.06 -14.94
C GLU A 65 10.62 -5.47 -15.32
N PRO A 66 9.58 -6.00 -14.61
CA PRO A 66 9.00 -7.27 -14.97
C PRO A 66 8.38 -7.21 -16.38
N VAL A 67 8.81 -8.09 -17.26
CA VAL A 67 8.30 -8.16 -18.64
C VAL A 67 7.47 -9.43 -18.80
N GLY A 68 6.19 -9.28 -19.08
CA GLY A 68 5.32 -10.44 -19.27
C GLY A 68 3.84 -10.11 -19.30
N ASN A 69 3.05 -11.16 -19.16
CA ASN A 69 1.60 -11.05 -19.07
C ASN A 69 1.18 -11.04 -17.61
N TRP A 70 0.24 -10.18 -17.29
CA TRP A 70 -0.32 -10.02 -15.95
C TRP A 70 -1.67 -10.72 -15.87
N TYR A 71 -1.84 -11.61 -14.89
CA TYR A 71 -3.04 -12.40 -14.72
C TYR A 71 -3.60 -12.26 -13.32
N GLU A 72 -4.89 -12.02 -13.21
CA GLU A 72 -5.59 -12.12 -11.94
C GLU A 72 -5.52 -13.56 -11.42
N VAL A 73 -4.94 -13.72 -10.23
CA VAL A 73 -4.83 -15.03 -9.55
C VAL A 73 -5.76 -15.13 -8.35
N GLU A 74 -6.12 -13.99 -7.75
CA GLU A 74 -7.00 -13.95 -6.59
C GLU A 74 -7.79 -12.64 -6.57
N ARG A 75 -9.06 -12.75 -6.15
CA ARG A 75 -9.94 -11.60 -5.94
C ARG A 75 -10.55 -11.67 -4.56
N ALA A 76 -10.50 -10.56 -3.81
CA ALA A 76 -11.12 -10.42 -2.51
C ALA A 76 -11.90 -9.11 -2.42
N ALA A 77 -12.98 -9.11 -1.64
CA ALA A 77 -13.70 -7.88 -1.34
C ALA A 77 -13.06 -7.17 -0.15
N ALA A 78 -13.07 -5.83 -0.17
CA ALA A 78 -12.79 -5.04 1.02
C ALA A 78 -13.81 -5.38 2.12
N GLY A 79 -13.32 -5.78 3.30
CA GLY A 79 -14.16 -6.11 4.45
C GLY A 79 -14.68 -4.86 5.15
N GLU A 80 -15.74 -5.02 5.96
CA GLU A 80 -16.17 -3.99 6.91
C GLU A 80 -15.32 -4.05 8.18
N ARG A 81 -14.98 -2.89 8.71
CA ARG A 81 -14.26 -2.74 9.99
C ARG A 81 -15.25 -2.50 11.12
N ALA A 82 -14.82 -2.83 12.35
CA ALA A 82 -15.63 -2.61 13.55
C ALA A 82 -15.99 -1.13 13.82
N ASP A 83 -15.20 -0.21 13.27
CA ASP A 83 -15.41 1.25 13.32
C ASP A 83 -16.35 1.79 12.21
N GLY A 84 -16.95 0.91 11.42
CA GLY A 84 -17.79 1.27 10.27
C GLY A 84 -17.02 1.69 9.02
N GLY A 85 -15.69 1.69 9.06
CA GLY A 85 -14.83 1.90 7.91
C GLY A 85 -14.71 0.64 7.04
N ARG A 86 -14.16 0.78 5.84
CA ARG A 86 -13.84 -0.37 4.99
C ARG A 86 -12.44 -0.89 5.33
N GLY A 87 -12.36 -2.16 5.72
CA GLY A 87 -11.11 -2.88 5.84
C GLY A 87 -10.54 -3.18 4.46
N ARG A 88 -9.22 -3.27 4.37
CA ARG A 88 -8.54 -3.67 3.14
C ARG A 88 -8.50 -5.20 3.03
N ALA A 89 -8.58 -5.70 1.79
CA ALA A 89 -8.52 -7.14 1.56
C ALA A 89 -7.19 -7.76 1.99
N SER A 90 -7.26 -9.01 2.45
CA SER A 90 -6.11 -9.89 2.62
C SER A 90 -6.12 -10.93 1.50
N PHE A 91 -4.96 -11.29 1.00
CA PHE A 91 -4.77 -12.29 -0.03
C PHE A 91 -3.96 -13.46 0.51
N SER A 92 -4.04 -14.61 -0.16
CA SER A 92 -3.24 -15.78 0.21
C SER A 92 -1.72 -15.48 0.22
N LEU A 93 -1.27 -14.57 -0.64
CA LEU A 93 0.12 -14.10 -0.65
C LEU A 93 0.50 -13.39 0.67
N ASP A 94 -0.42 -12.69 1.31
CA ASP A 94 -0.17 -11.93 2.54
C ASP A 94 0.08 -12.85 3.75
N GLU A 95 -0.30 -14.14 3.66
CA GLU A 95 -0.03 -15.16 4.68
C GLU A 95 1.43 -15.66 4.64
N LEU A 96 2.11 -15.43 3.53
CA LEU A 96 3.51 -15.82 3.37
C LEU A 96 4.42 -14.74 3.96
N PRO A 97 5.24 -15.04 4.98
CA PRO A 97 6.16 -14.07 5.52
C PRO A 97 7.20 -13.69 4.46
N PRO A 98 7.60 -12.40 4.37
CA PRO A 98 8.71 -12.02 3.52
C PRO A 98 10.02 -12.63 4.05
N SER A 99 10.97 -12.89 3.17
CA SER A 99 12.35 -13.16 3.58
C SER A 99 12.95 -11.92 4.26
N ALA A 100 14.10 -12.08 4.95
CA ALA A 100 14.77 -10.95 5.59
C ALA A 100 15.18 -9.87 4.58
N ASP A 101 15.64 -10.28 3.39
CA ASP A 101 16.05 -9.36 2.33
C ASP A 101 14.85 -8.64 1.71
N GLU A 102 13.75 -9.35 1.42
CA GLU A 102 12.50 -8.74 0.96
C GLU A 102 11.97 -7.74 2.00
N PHE A 103 11.96 -8.12 3.27
CA PHE A 103 11.50 -7.25 4.35
C PHE A 103 12.31 -5.95 4.40
N ALA A 104 13.63 -6.03 4.37
CA ALA A 104 14.51 -4.86 4.40
C ALA A 104 14.28 -3.96 3.19
N THR A 105 14.20 -4.56 1.99
CA THR A 105 13.96 -3.84 0.74
C THR A 105 12.59 -3.12 0.77
N TRP A 106 11.52 -3.83 1.13
CA TRP A 106 10.17 -3.26 1.14
C TRP A 106 9.95 -2.23 2.25
N LEU A 107 10.64 -2.40 3.38
CA LEU A 107 10.64 -1.37 4.42
C LEU A 107 11.29 -0.07 3.90
N GLY A 108 12.41 -0.18 3.17
CA GLY A 108 13.02 0.96 2.50
C GLY A 108 12.07 1.63 1.51
N TRP A 109 11.32 0.86 0.71
CA TRP A 109 10.30 1.41 -0.20
C TRP A 109 9.15 2.11 0.54
N ALA A 110 8.75 1.58 1.69
CA ALA A 110 7.75 2.22 2.54
C ALA A 110 8.25 3.54 3.12
N GLU A 111 9.53 3.63 3.47
CA GLU A 111 10.17 4.87 3.91
C GLU A 111 10.21 5.91 2.79
N LEU A 112 10.61 5.54 1.57
CA LEU A 112 10.61 6.42 0.40
C LEU A 112 9.20 6.96 0.08
N ALA A 113 8.18 6.09 0.08
CA ALA A 113 6.80 6.49 -0.18
C ALA A 113 6.30 7.48 0.89
N ARG A 114 6.69 7.26 2.15
CA ARG A 114 6.41 8.17 3.26
C ARG A 114 7.08 9.54 3.09
N GLU A 115 8.34 9.57 2.67
CA GLU A 115 9.08 10.82 2.44
C GLU A 115 8.41 11.65 1.34
N GLU A 116 7.95 11.01 0.25
CA GLU A 116 7.18 11.70 -0.79
C GLU A 116 5.84 12.24 -0.29
N LEU A 117 5.13 11.44 0.52
CA LEU A 117 3.86 11.90 1.13
C LEU A 117 4.10 13.09 2.06
N ALA A 118 5.14 13.04 2.90
CA ALA A 118 5.49 14.15 3.78
C ALA A 118 5.82 15.41 2.98
N ALA A 119 6.63 15.30 1.92
CA ALA A 119 6.95 16.43 1.04
C ALA A 119 5.70 17.01 0.36
N ALA A 120 4.76 16.17 -0.09
CA ALA A 120 3.51 16.63 -0.68
C ALA A 120 2.61 17.34 0.34
N LEU A 121 2.54 16.85 1.58
CA LEU A 121 1.78 17.45 2.67
C LEU A 121 2.41 18.78 3.16
N ASP A 122 3.73 18.91 3.14
CA ASP A 122 4.41 20.18 3.46
C ASP A 122 4.04 21.28 2.46
N VAL A 123 3.86 20.91 1.19
CA VAL A 123 3.40 21.86 0.15
C VAL A 123 1.89 22.14 0.28
N GLN A 124 1.09 21.17 0.67
CA GLN A 124 -0.37 21.26 0.76
C GLN A 124 -0.92 20.72 2.09
N PRO A 125 -0.65 21.36 3.23
CA PRO A 125 -1.03 20.85 4.55
C PRO A 125 -2.55 20.67 4.73
N THR A 126 -3.36 21.47 4.02
CA THR A 126 -4.84 21.33 4.05
C THR A 126 -5.34 20.01 3.42
N ALA A 127 -4.49 19.29 2.69
CA ALA A 127 -4.83 17.98 2.18
C ALA A 127 -4.96 16.92 3.30
N ALA A 128 -4.34 17.14 4.45
CA ALA A 128 -4.37 16.20 5.59
C ALA A 128 -5.80 15.82 6.03
N GLU A 129 -6.75 16.79 6.01
CA GLU A 129 -8.14 16.50 6.36
C GLU A 129 -8.79 15.49 5.41
N ARG A 130 -8.46 15.57 4.12
CA ARG A 130 -8.97 14.64 3.07
C ARG A 130 -8.33 13.27 3.18
N LEU A 131 -7.20 13.16 3.85
CA LEU A 131 -6.42 11.94 4.04
C LEU A 131 -6.59 11.30 5.42
N ALA A 132 -7.63 11.70 6.18
CA ALA A 132 -7.91 11.11 7.49
C ALA A 132 -8.08 9.57 7.45
N TRP A 133 -8.52 9.04 6.31
CA TRP A 133 -8.61 7.60 6.07
C TRP A 133 -7.24 6.89 6.16
N LEU A 134 -6.16 7.58 5.78
CA LEU A 134 -4.80 7.03 5.81
C LEU A 134 -4.35 6.77 7.25
N ALA A 135 -4.56 7.74 8.14
CA ALA A 135 -4.26 7.56 9.56
C ALA A 135 -5.06 6.40 10.19
N ALA A 136 -6.33 6.27 9.83
CA ALA A 136 -7.18 5.17 10.31
C ALA A 136 -6.68 3.81 9.79
N GLN A 137 -6.21 3.75 8.54
CA GLN A 137 -5.65 2.55 7.94
C GLN A 137 -4.35 2.13 8.63
N ASP A 138 -3.41 3.07 8.82
CA ASP A 138 -2.15 2.79 9.49
C ASP A 138 -2.33 2.34 10.94
N ALA A 139 -3.23 2.99 11.67
CA ALA A 139 -3.57 2.59 13.05
C ALA A 139 -4.14 1.16 13.10
N ALA A 140 -4.96 0.80 12.12
CA ALA A 140 -5.50 -0.56 12.03
C ALA A 140 -4.41 -1.59 11.75
N LEU A 141 -3.52 -1.33 10.78
CA LEU A 141 -2.40 -2.21 10.46
C LEU A 141 -1.44 -2.35 11.65
N ALA A 142 -1.13 -1.26 12.36
CA ALA A 142 -0.33 -1.30 13.57
C ALA A 142 -0.97 -2.19 14.66
N SER A 143 -2.28 -2.06 14.84
CA SER A 143 -3.04 -2.88 15.79
C SER A 143 -3.06 -4.36 15.41
N GLU A 144 -3.22 -4.69 14.14
CA GLU A 144 -3.12 -6.07 13.62
C GLU A 144 -1.75 -6.68 13.88
N LEU A 145 -0.68 -5.87 13.84
CA LEU A 145 0.69 -6.28 14.19
C LEU A 145 0.99 -6.22 15.71
N GLY A 146 -0.03 -6.01 16.56
CA GLY A 146 0.10 -6.03 18.01
C GLY A 146 0.62 -4.73 18.64
N THR A 147 0.64 -3.62 17.90
CA THR A 147 1.00 -2.31 18.45
C THR A 147 -0.25 -1.42 18.46
N PRO A 148 -0.69 -0.92 19.62
CA PRO A 148 -1.84 -0.03 19.66
C PRO A 148 -1.59 1.22 18.82
N GLY A 149 -2.56 1.59 18.00
CA GLY A 149 -2.56 2.85 17.27
C GLY A 149 -2.61 4.05 18.24
N PRO A 150 -2.33 5.27 17.76
CA PRO A 150 -2.48 6.48 18.54
C PRO A 150 -3.92 6.60 19.06
N SER A 151 -4.08 7.11 20.29
CA SER A 151 -5.41 7.37 20.86
C SER A 151 -6.12 8.46 20.05
N ASP A 152 -7.44 8.34 19.90
CA ASP A 152 -8.28 9.31 19.16
C ASP A 152 -8.20 10.74 19.71
N GLU A 153 -7.80 10.91 20.97
CA GLU A 153 -7.67 12.21 21.63
C GLU A 153 -6.37 12.97 21.31
N ALA A 154 -5.36 12.30 20.70
CA ALA A 154 -3.98 12.81 20.73
C ALA A 154 -3.64 13.79 19.62
N ALA A 155 -4.33 13.79 18.47
CA ALA A 155 -3.95 14.67 17.37
C ALA A 155 -5.05 14.80 16.30
N ALA A 156 -5.09 15.94 15.60
CA ALA A 156 -5.96 16.19 14.46
C ALA A 156 -5.12 16.45 13.20
N GLY A 157 -5.69 16.23 12.03
CA GLY A 157 -5.06 16.57 10.76
C GLY A 157 -3.72 15.86 10.54
N LEU A 158 -2.70 16.65 10.25
CA LEU A 158 -1.35 16.18 9.88
C LEU A 158 -0.68 15.36 10.98
N ASP A 159 -0.75 15.83 12.24
CA ASP A 159 -0.13 15.15 13.38
C ASP A 159 -0.69 13.74 13.57
N ARG A 160 -1.98 13.54 13.29
CA ARG A 160 -2.62 12.23 13.35
C ARG A 160 -2.07 11.27 12.31
N ILE A 161 -1.84 11.75 11.08
CA ILE A 161 -1.24 10.95 10.01
C ILE A 161 0.16 10.51 10.42
N TYR A 162 0.99 11.40 10.92
CA TYR A 162 2.35 11.07 11.34
C TYR A 162 2.37 10.12 12.53
N ALA A 163 1.55 10.36 13.55
CA ALA A 163 1.48 9.48 14.72
C ALA A 163 1.03 8.05 14.37
N ALA A 164 0.05 7.91 13.48
CA ALA A 164 -0.42 6.60 13.02
C ALA A 164 0.67 5.88 12.22
N ARG A 165 1.38 6.60 11.37
CA ARG A 165 2.48 6.06 10.57
C ARG A 165 3.67 5.63 11.44
N ASP A 166 4.02 6.38 12.48
CA ASP A 166 5.08 6.01 13.43
C ASP A 166 4.70 4.75 14.22
N ALA A 167 3.43 4.62 14.61
CA ALA A 167 2.92 3.41 15.24
C ALA A 167 3.06 2.19 14.32
N LEU A 168 2.68 2.32 13.04
CA LEU A 168 2.81 1.26 12.05
C LEU A 168 4.28 0.88 11.82
N THR A 169 5.18 1.85 11.68
CA THR A 169 6.62 1.59 11.51
C THR A 169 7.17 0.84 12.72
N THR A 170 6.81 1.27 13.92
CA THR A 170 7.20 0.59 15.17
C THR A 170 6.69 -0.85 15.20
N ALA A 171 5.44 -1.07 14.75
CA ALA A 171 4.84 -2.40 14.68
C ALA A 171 5.58 -3.31 13.70
N LEU A 172 5.92 -2.81 12.51
CA LEU A 172 6.68 -3.53 11.48
C LEU A 172 8.06 -3.96 12.00
N PHE A 173 8.80 -3.04 12.64
CA PHE A 173 10.11 -3.36 13.23
C PHE A 173 10.01 -4.41 14.34
N ARG A 174 8.99 -4.36 15.18
CA ARG A 174 8.77 -5.35 16.25
C ARG A 174 8.39 -6.72 15.71
N ALA A 175 7.52 -6.76 14.71
CA ALA A 175 7.08 -8.01 14.09
C ALA A 175 8.21 -8.68 13.30
N GLY A 176 9.05 -7.89 12.64
CA GLY A 176 10.14 -8.40 11.79
C GLY A 176 9.64 -9.21 10.60
N PRO A 177 10.54 -9.79 9.80
CA PRO A 177 10.17 -10.48 8.56
C PRO A 177 9.27 -11.71 8.79
N GLY A 178 9.36 -12.39 9.92
CA GLY A 178 8.55 -13.56 10.27
C GLY A 178 7.18 -13.24 10.86
N GLY A 179 6.84 -11.98 11.05
CA GLY A 179 5.57 -11.57 11.65
C GLY A 179 4.38 -11.83 10.73
N ALA A 180 3.30 -12.40 11.29
CA ALA A 180 2.05 -12.54 10.56
C ALA A 180 1.51 -11.17 10.11
N GLY A 181 1.04 -11.08 8.85
CA GLY A 181 0.47 -9.84 8.31
C GLY A 181 1.49 -8.77 7.88
N VAL A 182 2.80 -8.98 8.09
CA VAL A 182 3.85 -8.00 7.72
C VAL A 182 3.86 -7.73 6.22
N ARG A 183 3.74 -8.76 5.38
CA ARG A 183 3.66 -8.58 3.92
C ARG A 183 2.48 -7.69 3.52
N ARG A 184 1.31 -7.97 4.10
CA ARG A 184 0.10 -7.16 3.87
C ARG A 184 0.31 -5.71 4.31
N ALA A 185 0.85 -5.51 5.50
CA ALA A 185 1.07 -4.16 6.05
C ALA A 185 2.03 -3.33 5.19
N LEU A 186 3.15 -3.91 4.73
CA LEU A 186 4.09 -3.25 3.83
C LEU A 186 3.45 -2.93 2.48
N ARG A 187 2.75 -3.90 1.87
CA ARG A 187 2.04 -3.70 0.60
C ARG A 187 1.06 -2.54 0.67
N LEU A 188 0.26 -2.47 1.73
CA LEU A 188 -0.75 -1.43 1.91
C LEU A 188 -0.11 -0.08 2.28
N ALA A 189 0.89 -0.06 3.15
CA ALA A 189 1.58 1.17 3.52
C ALA A 189 2.15 1.90 2.30
N ILE A 190 2.86 1.17 1.43
CA ILE A 190 3.46 1.74 0.21
C ILE A 190 2.36 2.21 -0.77
N ALA A 191 1.37 1.34 -1.05
CA ALA A 191 0.30 1.66 -1.99
C ALA A 191 -0.54 2.86 -1.55
N ASP A 192 -0.86 2.95 -0.27
CA ASP A 192 -1.72 3.99 0.27
C ASP A 192 -0.99 5.34 0.35
N ASP A 193 0.32 5.37 0.66
CA ASP A 193 1.13 6.59 0.62
C ASP A 193 1.25 7.14 -0.80
N LEU A 194 1.61 6.31 -1.77
CA LEU A 194 1.71 6.72 -3.18
C LEU A 194 0.38 7.20 -3.74
N ARG A 195 -0.73 6.52 -3.37
CA ARG A 195 -2.07 6.97 -3.74
C ARG A 195 -2.42 8.31 -3.11
N ALA A 196 -2.02 8.55 -1.87
CA ALA A 196 -2.23 9.84 -1.20
C ALA A 196 -1.47 10.97 -1.91
N VAL A 197 -0.23 10.74 -2.32
CA VAL A 197 0.56 11.69 -3.13
C VAL A 197 -0.15 12.02 -4.44
N GLU A 198 -0.67 11.02 -5.16
CA GLU A 198 -1.44 11.23 -6.40
C GLU A 198 -2.70 12.08 -6.14
N LEU A 199 -3.45 11.81 -5.07
CA LEU A 199 -4.65 12.57 -4.70
C LEU A 199 -4.35 14.02 -4.28
N ILE A 200 -3.16 14.29 -3.76
CA ILE A 200 -2.69 15.66 -3.47
C ILE A 200 -2.36 16.38 -4.79
N SER A 201 -1.69 15.69 -5.70
CA SER A 201 -1.15 16.25 -6.95
C SER A 201 -2.20 16.43 -8.06
N ALA A 202 -3.33 15.74 -8.00
CA ALA A 202 -4.39 15.72 -9.02
C ALA A 202 -5.28 16.98 -9.04
N ARG A 203 -4.72 18.20 -8.96
CA ARG A 203 -5.44 19.48 -9.00
C ARG A 203 -5.28 20.22 -10.31
#